data_cc4c601316db042f536a40c01507f6ee
#
_entry.id   cc4c601316db042f536a40c01507f6ee
#
_cell.length_a   1.000
_cell.length_b   1.000
_cell.length_c   1.000
_cell.angle_alpha   90.00
_cell.angle_beta   90.00
_cell.angle_gamma   90.00
#
_symmetry.space_group_name_H-M   'P 1'
#
loop_
_entity.id
_entity.type
_entity.pdbx_description
1 polymer ?
#
loop_
_entity_poly.entity_id
_entity_poly.type
_entity_poly.pdbx_seq_one_letter_code
_entity_poly.pdbx_strand_id
1 'polypeptide(L)'
;MQDDNRFLKINFEEPKNSLNQNTMDAVHVLFYSEKNVLLSQGFQEDKILSSFLKNNIIINSSNYVIVRSETGTFLLVRRKLQKDVGFTSNYLEELGGNIYNSLKSIGHSIVKIYEEEAEINLRIALGILLGSYNFSNYKKNKSKEKNTLNNVIFL
;
A
#
# COMPACT_ATOMS: atom_id res chain seq x y z
N MET A 1 4.22 31.36 8.33
CA MET A 1 4.38 30.61 7.09
C MET A 1 3.95 29.20 7.31
N GLN A 2 2.77 28.87 6.90
CA GLN A 2 2.35 27.48 6.89
C GLN A 2 2.94 26.84 5.63
N ASP A 3 3.88 25.93 5.81
CA ASP A 3 4.30 25.05 4.75
C ASP A 3 3.09 24.18 4.38
N ASP A 4 2.38 24.61 3.37
CA ASP A 4 1.33 23.85 2.74
C ASP A 4 1.96 22.66 1.99
N ASN A 5 2.57 21.77 2.74
CA ASN A 5 3.13 20.52 2.24
C ASN A 5 1.98 19.57 1.88
N ARG A 6 1.13 20.00 0.94
CA ARG A 6 0.00 19.20 0.44
C ARG A 6 0.41 18.15 -0.59
N PHE A 7 1.69 18.02 -0.85
CA PHE A 7 2.17 17.06 -1.82
C PHE A 7 2.52 15.74 -1.15
N LEU A 8 2.02 14.68 -1.74
CA LEU A 8 2.39 13.34 -1.36
C LEU A 8 3.89 13.13 -1.61
N LYS A 9 4.60 12.69 -0.58
CA LYS A 9 6.03 12.34 -0.67
C LYS A 9 6.17 10.84 -0.82
N ILE A 10 6.98 10.43 -1.77
CA ILE A 10 7.36 9.02 -1.97
C ILE A 10 8.85 8.88 -1.70
N ASN A 11 9.19 7.96 -0.82
CA ASN A 11 10.56 7.64 -0.45
C ASN A 11 10.83 6.16 -0.67
N PHE A 12 12.05 5.86 -1.10
CA PHE A 12 12.55 4.49 -1.21
C PHE A 12 13.64 4.31 -0.16
N GLU A 13 13.43 3.37 0.75
CA GLU A 13 14.36 3.09 1.85
C GLU A 13 14.84 1.66 1.77
N GLU A 14 16.10 1.43 2.18
CA GLU A 14 16.58 0.08 2.37
C GLU A 14 15.85 -0.57 3.54
N PRO A 15 15.52 -1.87 3.46
CA PRO A 15 14.91 -2.60 4.57
C PRO A 15 15.93 -2.78 5.70
N LYS A 16 16.18 -1.71 6.43
CA LYS A 16 16.88 -1.81 7.72
C LYS A 16 15.88 -2.36 8.73
N ASN A 17 16.35 -3.13 9.68
CA ASN A 17 15.71 -3.69 10.87
C ASN A 17 14.57 -2.84 11.51
N SER A 18 13.89 -2.05 10.73
CA SER A 18 12.88 -1.07 11.12
C SER A 18 11.50 -1.69 11.44
N LEU A 19 11.39 -3.00 11.37
CA LEU A 19 10.18 -3.70 11.80
C LEU A 19 9.82 -3.43 13.27
N ASN A 20 10.77 -2.91 14.04
CA ASN A 20 10.60 -2.65 15.48
C ASN A 20 10.30 -1.18 15.81
N GLN A 21 10.23 -0.27 14.85
CA GLN A 21 10.00 1.14 15.13
C GLN A 21 8.61 1.60 14.73
N ASN A 22 7.77 1.84 15.74
CA ASN A 22 6.46 2.50 15.64
C ASN A 22 5.58 2.04 14.47
N THR A 23 5.24 0.75 14.47
CA THR A 23 4.36 0.17 13.45
C THR A 23 2.91 0.63 13.56
N MET A 24 2.50 1.21 14.70
CA MET A 24 1.11 1.58 14.99
C MET A 24 0.61 2.77 14.17
N ASP A 25 1.50 3.70 13.80
CA ASP A 25 1.12 4.95 13.12
C ASP A 25 1.13 4.86 11.60
N ALA A 26 1.49 3.71 11.05
CA ALA A 26 1.57 3.49 9.62
C ALA A 26 0.63 2.38 9.15
N VAL A 27 0.18 2.48 7.91
CA VAL A 27 -0.44 1.36 7.21
C VAL A 27 0.64 0.56 6.49
N HIS A 28 0.61 -0.75 6.64
CA HIS A 28 1.54 -1.66 5.98
C HIS A 28 0.86 -2.32 4.79
N VAL A 29 1.40 -2.10 3.60
CA VAL A 29 0.89 -2.72 2.37
C VAL A 29 1.69 -3.98 2.07
N LEU A 30 1.00 -5.10 2.05
CA LEU A 30 1.57 -6.42 1.80
C LEU A 30 0.95 -7.01 0.54
N PHE A 31 1.77 -7.70 -0.25
CA PHE A 31 1.34 -8.28 -1.51
C PHE A 31 1.19 -9.80 -1.44
N TYR A 32 0.15 -10.28 -2.11
CA TYR A 32 -0.15 -11.71 -2.28
C TYR A 32 -0.24 -12.06 -3.74
N SER A 33 0.23 -13.26 -4.08
CA SER A 33 -0.01 -13.83 -5.39
C SER A 33 -1.48 -14.25 -5.56
N GLU A 34 -1.88 -14.52 -6.79
CA GLU A 34 -3.22 -15.06 -7.08
C GLU A 34 -3.49 -16.42 -6.40
N LYS A 35 -2.42 -17.13 -6.03
CA LYS A 35 -2.48 -18.38 -5.29
C LYS A 35 -2.40 -18.20 -3.76
N ASN A 36 -2.58 -16.98 -3.28
CA ASN A 36 -2.56 -16.63 -1.86
C ASN A 36 -1.21 -16.87 -1.15
N VAL A 37 -0.11 -16.76 -1.87
CA VAL A 37 1.24 -16.82 -1.30
C VAL A 37 1.68 -15.40 -0.97
N LEU A 38 2.13 -15.18 0.27
CA LEU A 38 2.69 -13.89 0.70
C LEU A 38 3.97 -13.59 -0.08
N LEU A 39 3.99 -12.45 -0.75
CA LEU A 39 5.15 -11.97 -1.51
C LEU A 39 6.02 -11.01 -0.68
N SER A 40 5.43 -10.36 0.30
CA SER A 40 6.13 -9.45 1.22
C SER A 40 6.72 -10.23 2.38
N GLN A 41 7.98 -9.98 2.72
CA GLN A 41 8.67 -10.65 3.82
C GLN A 41 8.59 -9.85 5.13
N GLY A 42 8.79 -10.50 6.26
CA GLY A 42 8.96 -9.87 7.56
C GLY A 42 7.74 -9.87 8.48
N PHE A 43 6.60 -10.42 8.08
CA PHE A 43 5.37 -10.43 8.88
C PHE A 43 4.86 -11.83 9.24
N GLN A 44 5.71 -12.86 9.12
CA GLN A 44 5.32 -14.25 9.39
C GLN A 44 4.97 -14.52 10.86
N GLU A 45 5.44 -13.68 11.78
CA GLU A 45 5.23 -13.84 13.22
C GLU A 45 3.92 -13.21 13.74
N ASP A 46 3.25 -12.38 12.94
CA ASP A 46 1.97 -11.80 13.33
C ASP A 46 0.89 -12.89 13.31
N LYS A 47 0.33 -13.20 14.50
CA LYS A 47 -0.64 -14.27 14.67
C LYS A 47 -1.98 -13.98 13.98
N ILE A 48 -2.44 -12.74 14.04
CA ILE A 48 -3.69 -12.32 13.42
C ILE A 48 -3.55 -12.35 11.90
N LEU A 49 -2.47 -11.78 11.39
CA LEU A 49 -2.17 -11.81 9.97
C LEU A 49 -2.02 -13.25 9.46
N SER A 50 -1.28 -14.09 10.19
CA SER A 50 -1.11 -15.52 9.85
C SER A 50 -2.45 -16.26 9.84
N SER A 51 -3.35 -15.94 10.74
CA SER A 51 -4.69 -16.54 10.80
C SER A 51 -5.53 -16.15 9.57
N PHE A 52 -5.51 -14.89 9.19
CA PHE A 52 -6.16 -14.42 7.97
C PHE A 52 -5.63 -15.12 6.73
N LEU A 53 -4.33 -15.34 6.67
CA LEU A 53 -3.66 -16.02 5.56
C LEU A 53 -4.05 -17.49 5.44
N LYS A 54 -4.13 -18.19 6.56
CA LYS A 54 -4.48 -19.60 6.58
C LYS A 54 -5.91 -19.87 6.17
N ASN A 55 -6.82 -18.96 6.49
CA ASN A 55 -8.25 -19.18 6.27
C ASN A 55 -8.71 -18.84 4.85
N ASN A 56 -7.89 -18.20 4.02
CA ASN A 56 -8.16 -17.90 2.60
C ASN A 56 -9.52 -17.22 2.28
N ILE A 57 -10.36 -17.01 3.31
CA ILE A 57 -11.75 -16.62 3.14
C ILE A 57 -11.85 -15.20 2.62
N ILE A 58 -10.98 -14.32 3.10
CA ILE A 58 -11.03 -12.90 2.80
C ILE A 58 -10.43 -12.60 1.43
N ILE A 59 -9.37 -13.31 1.07
CA ILE A 59 -8.65 -13.08 -0.18
C ILE A 59 -9.44 -13.57 -1.41
N ASN A 60 -10.39 -14.46 -1.22
CA ASN A 60 -11.24 -14.94 -2.30
C ASN A 60 -12.36 -13.94 -2.68
N SER A 61 -12.68 -12.99 -1.80
CA SER A 61 -13.78 -12.04 -2.03
C SER A 61 -13.35 -10.68 -2.56
N SER A 62 -12.09 -10.28 -2.36
CA SER A 62 -11.59 -8.98 -2.80
C SER A 62 -10.08 -9.00 -3.04
N ASN A 63 -9.62 -8.15 -3.97
CA ASN A 63 -8.20 -7.95 -4.24
C ASN A 63 -7.52 -7.00 -3.24
N TYR A 64 -8.31 -6.30 -2.41
CA TYR A 64 -7.84 -5.33 -1.43
C TYR A 64 -8.57 -5.57 -0.12
N VAL A 65 -7.85 -5.95 0.92
CA VAL A 65 -8.44 -6.25 2.23
C VAL A 65 -7.70 -5.48 3.31
N ILE A 66 -8.45 -4.81 4.17
CA ILE A 66 -7.91 -4.09 5.33
C ILE A 66 -7.99 -5.01 6.54
N VAL A 67 -6.86 -5.22 7.20
CA VAL A 67 -6.74 -6.00 8.43
C VAL A 67 -6.19 -5.12 9.54
N ARG A 68 -6.90 -5.08 10.66
CA ARG A 68 -6.41 -4.41 11.87
C ARG A 68 -5.99 -5.46 12.89
N SER A 69 -4.74 -5.36 13.33
CA SER A 69 -4.15 -6.25 14.32
C SER A 69 -3.51 -5.47 15.47
N GLU A 70 -3.04 -6.18 16.48
CA GLU A 70 -2.30 -5.56 17.59
C GLU A 70 -1.01 -4.87 17.15
N THR A 71 -0.42 -5.31 16.04
CA THR A 71 0.83 -4.76 15.50
C THR A 71 0.62 -3.61 14.53
N GLY A 72 -0.61 -3.34 14.11
CA GLY A 72 -0.90 -2.23 13.22
C GLY A 72 -2.03 -2.51 12.23
N THR A 73 -2.16 -1.63 11.27
CA THR A 73 -3.13 -1.73 10.18
C THR A 73 -2.44 -2.19 8.90
N PHE A 74 -3.02 -3.19 8.25
CA PHE A 74 -2.48 -3.79 7.03
C PHE A 74 -3.46 -3.63 5.88
N LEU A 75 -2.95 -3.29 4.72
CA LEU A 75 -3.67 -3.41 3.46
C LEU A 75 -3.07 -4.61 2.70
N LEU A 76 -3.86 -5.65 2.54
CA LEU A 76 -3.47 -6.84 1.80
C LEU A 76 -3.89 -6.67 0.35
N VAL A 77 -2.93 -6.73 -0.56
CA VAL A 77 -3.14 -6.50 -1.99
C VAL A 77 -2.76 -7.74 -2.78
N ARG A 78 -3.70 -8.27 -3.53
CA ARG A 78 -3.42 -9.37 -4.46
C ARG A 78 -2.81 -8.80 -5.74
N ARG A 79 -1.70 -9.34 -6.19
CA ARG A 79 -1.07 -8.94 -7.44
C ARG A 79 -0.59 -10.13 -8.27
N LYS A 80 -0.47 -9.87 -9.56
CA LYS A 80 0.13 -10.82 -10.51
C LYS A 80 1.62 -10.94 -10.30
N LEU A 81 2.17 -12.10 -10.62
CA LEU A 81 3.60 -12.35 -10.72
C LEU A 81 4.09 -11.98 -12.12
N GLN A 82 5.40 -11.77 -12.28
CA GLN A 82 6.01 -11.41 -13.57
C GLN A 82 5.67 -12.40 -14.69
N LYS A 83 5.55 -13.67 -14.37
CA LYS A 83 5.21 -14.75 -15.31
C LYS A 83 3.73 -14.80 -15.71
N ASP A 84 2.87 -14.09 -15.00
CA ASP A 84 1.44 -14.14 -15.22
C ASP A 84 1.03 -13.32 -16.45
N VAL A 85 -0.01 -13.78 -17.14
CA VAL A 85 -0.58 -13.06 -18.27
C VAL A 85 -1.14 -11.71 -17.77
N GLY A 86 -0.80 -10.63 -18.48
CA GLY A 86 -1.26 -9.30 -18.13
C GLY A 86 -0.38 -8.57 -17.11
N PHE A 87 0.77 -9.13 -16.73
CA PHE A 87 1.75 -8.41 -15.93
C PHE A 87 2.47 -7.38 -16.82
N THR A 88 2.01 -6.15 -16.77
CA THR A 88 2.52 -5.05 -17.59
C THR A 88 2.81 -3.82 -16.73
N SER A 89 3.53 -2.85 -17.30
CA SER A 89 3.73 -1.55 -16.63
C SER A 89 2.39 -0.86 -16.32
N ASN A 90 1.44 -0.90 -17.26
CA ASN A 90 0.11 -0.34 -17.06
C ASN A 90 -0.65 -1.02 -15.93
N TYR A 91 -0.55 -2.34 -15.82
CA TYR A 91 -1.14 -3.09 -14.72
C TYR A 91 -0.60 -2.62 -13.37
N LEU A 92 0.72 -2.44 -13.24
CA LEU A 92 1.35 -1.99 -12.00
C LEU A 92 0.98 -0.54 -11.65
N GLU A 93 0.86 0.32 -12.65
CA GLU A 93 0.40 1.70 -12.46
C GLU A 93 -1.06 1.75 -12.00
N GLU A 94 -1.93 0.97 -12.59
CA GLU A 94 -3.33 0.83 -12.15
C GLU A 94 -3.40 0.27 -10.71
N LEU A 95 -2.56 -0.71 -10.40
CA LEU A 95 -2.45 -1.28 -9.06
C LEU A 95 -2.08 -0.19 -8.05
N GLY A 96 -1.10 0.66 -8.37
CA GLY A 96 -0.71 1.80 -7.54
C GLY A 96 -1.86 2.79 -7.30
N GLY A 97 -2.59 3.13 -8.34
CA GLY A 97 -3.77 4.00 -8.24
C GLY A 97 -4.86 3.40 -7.35
N ASN A 98 -5.11 2.11 -7.47
CA ASN A 98 -6.09 1.40 -6.63
C ASN A 98 -5.63 1.29 -5.18
N ILE A 99 -4.34 1.08 -4.94
CA ILE A 99 -3.77 1.13 -3.58
C ILE A 99 -4.00 2.50 -2.97
N TYR A 100 -3.70 3.57 -3.69
CA TYR A 100 -3.94 4.93 -3.22
C TYR A 100 -5.40 5.17 -2.85
N ASN A 101 -6.34 4.75 -3.69
CA ASN A 101 -7.77 4.86 -3.40
C ASN A 101 -8.19 4.11 -2.14
N SER A 102 -7.64 2.92 -1.93
CA SER A 102 -7.89 2.13 -0.71
C SER A 102 -7.31 2.82 0.52
N LEU A 103 -6.11 3.39 0.41
CA LEU A 103 -5.44 4.07 1.51
C LEU A 103 -6.16 5.34 1.97
N LYS A 104 -6.81 6.06 1.06
CA LYS A 104 -7.59 7.26 1.41
C LYS A 104 -8.69 6.94 2.43
N SER A 105 -9.31 5.77 2.33
CA SER A 105 -10.38 5.37 3.24
C SER A 105 -9.89 5.00 4.64
N ILE A 106 -8.60 4.70 4.81
CA ILE A 106 -8.02 4.27 6.08
C ILE A 106 -7.67 5.45 6.98
N GLY A 107 -7.28 6.60 6.42
CA GLY A 107 -7.07 7.83 7.17
C GLY A 107 -5.72 7.97 7.87
N HIS A 108 -4.72 7.15 7.54
CA HIS A 108 -3.36 7.27 8.07
C HIS A 108 -2.49 8.21 7.23
N SER A 109 -1.52 8.86 7.87
CA SER A 109 -0.62 9.80 7.21
C SER A 109 0.60 9.14 6.58
N ILE A 110 1.00 7.96 7.08
CA ILE A 110 2.20 7.24 6.66
C ILE A 110 1.81 5.86 6.17
N VAL A 111 2.37 5.46 5.04
CA VAL A 111 2.17 4.15 4.43
C VAL A 111 3.53 3.54 4.12
N LYS A 112 3.72 2.29 4.49
CA LYS A 112 4.91 1.51 4.18
C LYS A 112 4.53 0.38 3.22
N ILE A 113 5.20 0.32 2.09
CA ILE A 113 4.95 -0.70 1.05
C ILE A 113 6.13 -1.65 0.99
N TYR A 114 5.86 -2.93 1.12
CA TYR A 114 6.87 -3.98 1.19
C TYR A 114 6.91 -4.76 -0.14
N GLU A 115 7.80 -4.33 -1.02
CA GLU A 115 8.07 -4.97 -2.31
C GLU A 115 9.57 -4.95 -2.58
N GLU A 116 10.15 -6.10 -2.86
CA GLU A 116 11.60 -6.24 -3.02
C GLU A 116 12.13 -5.76 -4.37
N GLU A 117 11.31 -5.82 -5.41
CA GLU A 117 11.77 -5.50 -6.76
C GLU A 117 11.64 -4.00 -7.06
N ALA A 118 12.78 -3.35 -7.32
CA ALA A 118 12.85 -1.92 -7.56
C ALA A 118 11.99 -1.45 -8.75
N GLU A 119 11.93 -2.25 -9.81
CA GLU A 119 11.14 -1.92 -11.00
C GLU A 119 9.63 -1.94 -10.72
N ILE A 120 9.17 -2.92 -9.96
CA ILE A 120 7.79 -3.01 -9.51
C ILE A 120 7.45 -1.82 -8.62
N ASN A 121 8.31 -1.48 -7.69
CA ASN A 121 8.16 -0.32 -6.81
C ASN A 121 8.00 0.99 -7.59
N LEU A 122 8.83 1.22 -8.58
CA LEU A 122 8.76 2.42 -9.41
C LEU A 122 7.43 2.55 -10.14
N ARG A 123 6.91 1.47 -10.70
CA ARG A 123 5.63 1.49 -11.42
C ARG A 123 4.43 1.68 -10.49
N ILE A 124 4.45 1.03 -9.34
CA ILE A 124 3.43 1.23 -8.31
C ILE A 124 3.48 2.67 -7.78
N ALA A 125 4.68 3.20 -7.52
CA ALA A 125 4.88 4.58 -7.06
C ALA A 125 4.32 5.58 -8.08
N LEU A 126 4.58 5.37 -9.36
CA LEU A 126 4.02 6.21 -10.41
C LEU A 126 2.49 6.19 -10.40
N GLY A 127 1.89 5.02 -10.26
CA GLY A 127 0.43 4.88 -10.15
C GLY A 127 -0.15 5.61 -8.95
N ILE A 128 0.51 5.55 -7.80
CA ILE A 128 0.12 6.28 -6.60
C ILE A 128 0.20 7.79 -6.84
N LEU A 129 1.27 8.28 -7.44
CA LEU A 129 1.43 9.71 -7.75
C LEU A 129 0.36 10.20 -8.72
N LEU A 130 0.08 9.47 -9.79
CA LEU A 130 -0.95 9.82 -10.76
C LEU A 130 -2.33 9.84 -10.11
N GLY A 131 -2.64 8.86 -9.26
CA GLY A 131 -3.87 8.81 -8.49
C GLY A 131 -4.02 10.00 -7.54
N SER A 132 -2.96 10.36 -6.85
CA SER A 132 -2.95 11.50 -5.92
C SER A 132 -3.12 12.84 -6.65
N TYR A 133 -2.51 12.98 -7.79
CA TYR A 133 -2.61 14.19 -8.62
C TYR A 133 -4.04 14.40 -9.13
N ASN A 134 -4.64 13.38 -9.72
CA ASN A 134 -6.01 13.44 -10.23
C ASN A 134 -7.00 13.77 -9.11
N PHE A 135 -6.80 13.20 -7.94
CA PHE A 135 -7.63 13.45 -6.77
C PHE A 135 -7.48 14.90 -6.25
N SER A 136 -6.25 15.44 -6.22
CA SER A 136 -5.99 16.82 -5.81
C SER A 136 -6.69 17.83 -6.72
N ASN A 137 -6.62 17.63 -8.03
CA ASN A 137 -7.28 18.48 -9.01
C ASN A 137 -8.82 18.45 -8.87
N TYR A 138 -9.38 17.29 -8.63
CA TYR A 138 -10.81 17.13 -8.40
C TYR A 138 -11.26 17.81 -7.11
N LYS A 139 -10.46 17.72 -6.05
CA LYS A 139 -10.79 18.31 -4.73
C LYS A 139 -10.72 19.83 -4.68
N LYS A 140 -9.93 20.47 -5.51
CA LYS A 140 -9.91 21.96 -5.56
C LYS A 140 -11.29 22.55 -5.80
N ASN A 141 -12.22 21.80 -6.38
CA ASN A 141 -13.56 22.23 -6.72
C ASN A 141 -14.65 21.81 -5.71
N LYS A 142 -14.38 20.89 -4.78
CA LYS A 142 -15.41 20.32 -3.87
C LYS A 142 -14.96 20.19 -2.41
N SER A 143 -13.90 20.83 -2.03
CA SER A 143 -13.15 20.54 -0.81
C SER A 143 -13.90 20.62 0.51
N LYS A 144 -13.61 19.74 1.36
CA LYS A 144 -13.39 19.85 2.83
C LYS A 144 -12.80 18.59 3.44
N GLU A 145 -12.60 17.53 2.68
CA GLU A 145 -11.94 16.34 3.16
C GLU A 145 -10.42 16.55 3.12
N LYS A 146 -9.82 16.57 4.29
CA LYS A 146 -8.37 16.59 4.41
C LYS A 146 -7.83 15.24 3.96
N ASN A 147 -7.07 15.22 2.87
CA ASN A 147 -6.26 14.06 2.54
C ASN A 147 -5.16 13.96 3.59
N THR A 148 -5.25 12.95 4.43
CA THR A 148 -4.30 12.74 5.52
C THR A 148 -3.04 12.01 5.10
N LEU A 149 -3.04 11.36 3.94
CA LEU A 149 -1.89 10.60 3.45
C LEU A 149 -0.79 11.54 2.93
N ASN A 150 0.34 11.56 3.63
CA ASN A 150 1.46 12.46 3.35
C ASN A 150 2.71 11.75 2.85
N ASN A 151 2.99 10.56 3.36
CA ASN A 151 4.22 9.82 3.08
C ASN A 151 3.94 8.39 2.66
N VAL A 152 4.53 8.00 1.55
CA VAL A 152 4.60 6.60 1.11
C VAL A 152 6.06 6.18 1.08
N ILE A 153 6.39 5.12 1.80
CA ILE A 153 7.75 4.61 1.95
C ILE A 153 7.78 3.19 1.38
N PHE A 154 8.59 3.00 0.35
CA PHE A 154 8.88 1.67 -0.20
C PHE A 154 10.09 1.08 0.51
N LEU A 155 9.93 -0.12 1.00
CA LEU A 155 10.96 -0.86 1.74
C LEU A 155 11.44 -2.09 0.99
#